data_8dcc559460da244e031a08b63102519e
#
_entry.id   8dcc559460da244e031a08b63102519e
#
_cell.length_a   1.000
_cell.length_b   1.000
_cell.length_c   1.000
_cell.angle_alpha   90.00
_cell.angle_beta   90.00
_cell.angle_gamma   90.00
#
_symmetry.space_group_name_H-M   'P 1'
#
loop_
_entity.id
_entity.type
_entity.pdbx_description
1 polymer ?
#
loop_
_entity_poly.entity_id
_entity_poly.type
_entity_poly.pdbx_seq_one_letter_code
_entity_poly.pdbx_strand_id
1 'polypeptide(L)'
;MAENNAMALATIMNDQPGTSMCTITPDPGNMEQAKVIYNAMNNPTHKLSDFVNKEIVVENFLVEVTEMANEETGELTNAPKCVLISPDGVSYLATSKGVFNSLRNACVAFGMAPWPGGITFIPKYVKVGRGNMLTLDTE
;
A
#
# COMPACT_ATOMS: atom_id res chain seq x y z
N MET A 1 -9.23 -8.31 15.67
CA MET A 1 -8.78 -7.08 15.02
C MET A 1 -7.80 -7.34 13.90
N ALA A 2 -6.66 -8.02 14.16
CA ALA A 2 -5.75 -8.40 13.09
C ALA A 2 -6.40 -9.29 12.05
N GLU A 3 -7.27 -10.20 12.47
CA GLU A 3 -8.01 -11.08 11.56
C GLU A 3 -8.95 -10.30 10.64
N ASN A 4 -9.63 -9.27 11.17
CA ASN A 4 -10.52 -8.44 10.37
C ASN A 4 -9.75 -7.65 9.32
N ASN A 5 -8.55 -7.14 9.67
CA ASN A 5 -7.71 -6.42 8.73
C ASN A 5 -7.16 -7.33 7.63
N ALA A 6 -6.78 -8.55 8.01
CA ALA A 6 -6.31 -9.53 7.03
C ALA A 6 -7.42 -9.91 6.05
N MET A 7 -8.65 -10.12 6.55
CA MET A 7 -9.80 -10.41 5.71
C MET A 7 -10.14 -9.22 4.80
N ALA A 8 -10.10 -8.00 5.34
CA ALA A 8 -10.34 -6.80 4.56
C ALA A 8 -9.32 -6.66 3.44
N LEU A 9 -8.04 -6.92 3.72
CA LEU A 9 -7.00 -6.87 2.70
C LEU A 9 -7.22 -7.93 1.61
N ALA A 10 -7.63 -9.13 1.99
CA ALA A 10 -7.84 -10.22 1.04
C ALA A 10 -8.97 -9.94 0.04
N THR A 11 -9.98 -9.19 0.45
CA THR A 11 -11.19 -8.98 -0.36
C THR A 11 -11.42 -7.53 -0.79
N ILE A 12 -10.56 -6.61 -0.39
CA ILE A 12 -10.82 -5.17 -0.59
C ILE A 12 -11.02 -4.80 -2.06
N MET A 13 -10.34 -5.50 -2.97
CA MET A 13 -10.44 -5.20 -4.40
C MET A 13 -11.80 -5.53 -4.99
N ASN A 14 -12.65 -6.23 -4.22
CA ASN A 14 -14.03 -6.52 -4.63
C ASN A 14 -15.01 -5.45 -4.14
N ASP A 15 -14.53 -4.50 -3.36
CA ASP A 15 -15.37 -3.46 -2.77
C ASP A 15 -15.56 -2.27 -3.70
N GLN A 16 -16.45 -1.36 -3.31
CA GLN A 16 -16.73 -0.16 -4.07
C GLN A 16 -15.52 0.78 -4.12
N PRO A 17 -15.32 1.51 -5.22
CA PRO A 17 -14.28 2.55 -5.25
C PRO A 17 -14.47 3.53 -4.09
N GLY A 18 -13.37 3.92 -3.46
CA GLY A 18 -13.37 4.75 -2.27
C GLY A 18 -13.28 3.97 -0.97
N THR A 19 -13.51 2.65 -1.00
CA THR A 19 -13.29 1.80 0.17
C THR A 19 -11.80 1.79 0.50
N SER A 20 -11.47 1.93 1.77
CA SER A 20 -10.06 1.95 2.19
C SER A 20 -9.86 1.15 3.47
N MET A 21 -8.63 0.71 3.67
CA MET A 21 -8.20 0.12 4.94
C MET A 21 -6.82 0.68 5.29
N CYS A 22 -6.57 0.85 6.58
CA CYS A 22 -5.28 1.33 7.07
C CYS A 22 -4.85 0.43 8.23
N THR A 23 -3.58 0.09 8.27
CA THR A 23 -3.06 -0.76 9.35
C THR A 23 -2.85 0.01 10.65
N ILE A 24 -2.81 1.35 10.59
CA ILE A 24 -2.79 2.18 11.78
C ILE A 24 -4.22 2.29 12.32
N THR A 25 -4.41 1.85 13.57
CA THR A 25 -5.70 2.06 14.24
C THR A 25 -5.66 3.43 14.90
N PRO A 26 -6.55 4.36 14.50
CA PRO A 26 -6.55 5.69 15.12
C PRO A 26 -6.80 5.61 16.62
N ASP A 27 -5.95 6.31 17.38
CA ASP A 27 -6.11 6.42 18.82
C ASP A 27 -6.77 7.77 19.13
N PRO A 28 -7.96 7.78 19.73
CA PRO A 28 -8.65 9.03 20.03
C PRO A 28 -7.76 9.95 20.86
N GLY A 29 -7.63 11.20 20.41
CA GLY A 29 -6.78 12.18 21.06
C GLY A 29 -5.34 12.21 20.59
N ASN A 30 -4.91 11.25 19.78
CA ASN A 30 -3.56 11.28 19.21
C ASN A 30 -3.57 12.01 17.87
N MET A 31 -3.41 13.33 17.93
CA MET A 31 -3.46 14.19 16.75
C MET A 31 -2.30 13.92 15.78
N GLU A 32 -1.12 13.60 16.32
CA GLU A 32 0.04 13.30 15.47
C GLU A 32 -0.20 12.07 14.60
N GLN A 33 -0.76 11.02 15.17
CA GLN A 33 -1.10 9.82 14.44
C GLN A 33 -2.18 10.09 13.39
N ALA A 34 -3.19 10.88 13.75
CA ALA A 34 -4.27 11.25 12.83
C ALA A 34 -3.72 12.02 11.63
N LYS A 35 -2.74 12.91 11.84
CA LYS A 35 -2.10 13.65 10.76
C LYS A 35 -1.32 12.75 9.81
N VAL A 36 -0.63 11.74 10.36
CA VAL A 36 0.10 10.77 9.54
C VAL A 36 -0.87 10.05 8.60
N ILE A 37 -2.00 9.58 9.14
CA ILE A 37 -3.01 8.89 8.34
C ILE A 37 -3.59 9.82 7.28
N TYR A 38 -3.97 11.02 7.67
CA TYR A 38 -4.58 12.01 6.77
C TYR A 38 -3.62 12.36 5.63
N ASN A 39 -2.35 12.62 5.95
CA ASN A 39 -1.36 12.97 4.94
C ASN A 39 -1.06 11.80 4.01
N ALA A 40 -1.05 10.58 4.54
CA ALA A 40 -0.85 9.39 3.71
C ALA A 40 -1.99 9.24 2.70
N MET A 41 -3.22 9.58 3.09
CA MET A 41 -4.37 9.49 2.20
C MET A 41 -4.40 10.61 1.15
N ASN A 42 -4.08 11.84 1.55
CA ASN A 42 -4.25 13.02 0.69
C ASN A 42 -2.96 13.55 0.08
N ASN A 43 -1.86 13.42 0.78
CA ASN A 43 -0.58 14.01 0.38
C ASN A 43 0.60 13.08 0.68
N PRO A 44 0.69 11.92 0.01
CA PRO A 44 1.85 11.05 0.21
C PRO A 44 3.15 11.82 -0.08
N THR A 45 4.18 11.55 0.72
CA THR A 45 5.46 12.29 0.64
C THR A 45 6.16 12.06 -0.70
N HIS A 46 6.14 10.82 -1.18
CA HIS A 46 6.88 10.41 -2.37
C HIS A 46 6.06 9.49 -3.26
N LYS A 47 6.51 9.34 -4.49
CA LYS A 47 6.04 8.26 -5.37
C LYS A 47 6.99 7.07 -5.18
N LEU A 48 6.44 5.88 -5.01
CA LEU A 48 7.25 4.69 -4.81
C LEU A 48 8.18 4.43 -6.00
N SER A 49 7.72 4.76 -7.21
CA SER A 49 8.51 4.58 -8.43
C SER A 49 9.82 5.38 -8.45
N ASP A 50 9.92 6.43 -7.63
CA ASP A 50 11.16 7.19 -7.51
C ASP A 50 12.21 6.49 -6.66
N PHE A 51 11.83 5.38 -6.01
CA PHE A 51 12.69 4.64 -5.09
C PHE A 51 13.04 3.24 -5.60
N VAL A 52 12.85 2.98 -6.88
CA VAL A 52 13.20 1.69 -7.49
C VAL A 52 14.68 1.40 -7.27
N ASN A 53 14.98 0.20 -6.78
CA ASN A 53 16.31 -0.28 -6.42
C ASN A 53 16.92 0.43 -5.20
N LYS A 54 16.09 1.15 -4.43
CA LYS A 54 16.53 1.79 -3.19
C LYS A 54 15.79 1.17 -2.01
N GLU A 55 16.44 1.13 -0.85
CA GLU A 55 15.81 0.61 0.36
C GLU A 55 14.83 1.61 0.94
N ILE A 56 13.64 1.13 1.30
CA ILE A 56 12.68 1.90 2.09
C ILE A 56 12.25 1.07 3.29
N VAL A 57 11.88 1.73 4.37
CA VAL A 57 11.43 1.05 5.60
C VAL A 57 9.93 1.28 5.75
N VAL A 58 9.17 0.20 5.92
CA VAL A 58 7.71 0.23 6.00
C VAL A 58 7.25 -0.37 7.31
N GLU A 59 6.52 0.40 8.10
CA GLU A 59 5.91 -0.09 9.35
C GLU A 59 4.42 -0.32 9.18
N ASN A 60 3.75 0.53 8.42
CA ASN A 60 2.32 0.48 8.16
C ASN A 60 2.02 0.71 6.70
N PHE A 61 0.79 0.43 6.30
CA PHE A 61 0.35 0.76 4.94
C PHE A 61 -1.16 1.04 4.92
N LEU A 62 -1.57 1.70 3.86
CA LEU A 62 -2.95 2.03 3.57
C LEU A 62 -3.26 1.53 2.16
N VAL A 63 -4.43 0.94 1.97
CA VAL A 63 -4.91 0.55 0.64
C VAL A 63 -6.28 1.15 0.42
N GLU A 64 -6.45 1.79 -0.72
CA GLU A 64 -7.73 2.37 -1.13
C GLU A 64 -8.11 1.82 -2.50
N VAL A 65 -9.36 1.43 -2.67
CA VAL A 65 -9.87 0.98 -3.96
C VAL A 65 -10.14 2.20 -4.83
N THR A 66 -9.51 2.24 -6.01
CA THR A 66 -9.72 3.30 -6.99
C THR A 66 -10.25 2.68 -8.28
N GLU A 67 -10.70 3.52 -9.19
CA GLU A 67 -11.14 3.10 -10.51
C GLU A 67 -10.15 3.55 -11.56
N MET A 68 -9.82 2.65 -12.48
CA MET A 68 -8.97 2.96 -13.62
C MET A 68 -9.65 2.54 -14.90
N ALA A 69 -9.56 3.38 -15.93
CA ALA A 69 -10.07 3.05 -17.25
C ALA A 69 -9.01 2.29 -18.06
N ASN A 70 -9.46 1.22 -18.71
CA ASN A 70 -8.60 0.52 -19.67
C ASN A 70 -8.43 1.42 -20.90
N GLU A 71 -7.19 1.71 -21.28
CA GLU A 71 -6.88 2.61 -22.39
C GLU A 71 -7.42 2.11 -23.73
N GLU A 72 -7.51 0.80 -23.92
CA GLU A 72 -7.97 0.20 -25.18
C GLU A 72 -9.49 0.09 -25.25
N THR A 73 -10.14 -0.28 -24.15
CA THR A 73 -11.59 -0.59 -24.16
C THR A 73 -12.43 0.47 -23.47
N GLY A 74 -11.82 1.33 -22.64
CA GLY A 74 -12.54 2.29 -21.82
C GLY A 74 -13.25 1.67 -20.63
N GLU A 75 -13.10 0.36 -20.42
CA GLU A 75 -13.74 -0.34 -19.33
C GLU A 75 -13.13 0.09 -18.00
N LEU A 76 -14.00 0.32 -16.99
CA LEU A 76 -13.57 0.70 -15.66
C LEU A 76 -13.31 -0.54 -14.81
N THR A 77 -12.15 -0.61 -14.18
CA THR A 77 -11.80 -1.69 -13.28
C THR A 77 -11.25 -1.13 -11.97
N ASN A 78 -11.38 -1.90 -10.90
CA ASN A 78 -10.82 -1.51 -9.62
C ASN A 78 -9.29 -1.64 -9.65
N ALA A 79 -8.62 -0.67 -9.04
CA ALA A 79 -7.16 -0.67 -8.91
C ALA A 79 -6.79 -0.29 -7.48
N PRO A 80 -5.71 -0.88 -6.93
CA PRO A 80 -5.30 -0.57 -5.57
C PRO A 80 -4.41 0.68 -5.54
N LYS A 81 -4.82 1.65 -4.73
CA LYS A 81 -3.95 2.76 -4.36
C LYS A 81 -3.27 2.35 -3.05
N CYS A 82 -1.98 2.11 -3.10
CA CYS A 82 -1.20 1.67 -1.94
C CYS A 82 -0.34 2.81 -1.44
N VAL A 83 -0.36 3.06 -0.14
CA VAL A 83 0.53 4.04 0.49
C VAL A 83 1.29 3.32 1.58
N LEU A 84 2.61 3.29 1.45
CA LEU A 84 3.50 2.66 2.42
C LEU A 84 3.96 3.74 3.39
N ILE A 85 3.94 3.45 4.69
CA ILE A 85 4.22 4.43 5.73
C ILE A 85 5.41 3.95 6.56
N SER A 86 6.46 4.77 6.62
CA SER A 86 7.64 4.47 7.42
C SER A 86 7.41 4.78 8.90
N PRO A 87 8.28 4.27 9.79
CA PRO A 87 8.21 4.63 11.21
C PRO A 87 8.28 6.14 11.47
N ASP A 88 8.94 6.90 10.59
CA ASP A 88 9.08 8.37 10.69
C ASP A 88 7.83 9.10 10.16
N GLY A 89 6.85 8.39 9.61
CA GLY A 89 5.69 9.03 9.00
C GLY A 89 5.86 9.42 7.55
N VAL A 90 6.99 9.11 6.93
CA VAL A 90 7.20 9.32 5.49
C VAL A 90 6.37 8.31 4.72
N SER A 91 5.72 8.73 3.66
CA SER A 91 4.81 7.87 2.90
C SER A 91 5.18 7.79 1.43
N TYR A 92 4.89 6.64 0.83
CA TYR A 92 5.23 6.32 -0.55
C TYR A 92 3.97 5.81 -1.26
N LEU A 93 3.59 6.47 -2.35
CA LEU A 93 2.38 6.14 -3.11
C LEU A 93 2.70 5.23 -4.29
N ALA A 94 1.90 4.20 -4.47
CA ALA A 94 1.92 3.38 -5.68
C ALA A 94 0.50 2.93 -6.03
N THR A 95 0.15 3.01 -7.31
CA THR A 95 -1.11 2.43 -7.81
C THR A 95 -0.72 1.22 -8.64
N SER A 96 -0.44 0.11 -7.97
CA SER A 96 0.13 -1.09 -8.59
C SER A 96 -0.42 -2.35 -7.96
N LYS A 97 -0.94 -3.24 -8.79
CA LYS A 97 -1.37 -4.57 -8.33
C LYS A 97 -0.18 -5.37 -7.80
N GLY A 98 1.01 -5.15 -8.36
CA GLY A 98 2.23 -5.81 -7.91
C GLY A 98 2.60 -5.42 -6.49
N VAL A 99 2.51 -4.13 -6.17
CA VAL A 99 2.76 -3.64 -4.81
C VAL A 99 1.69 -4.18 -3.86
N PHE A 100 0.41 -4.16 -4.28
CA PHE A 100 -0.67 -4.71 -3.48
C PHE A 100 -0.45 -6.19 -3.17
N ASN A 101 -0.09 -6.98 -4.18
CA ASN A 101 0.18 -8.40 -4.00
C ASN A 101 1.39 -8.62 -3.10
N SER A 102 2.42 -7.78 -3.22
CA SER A 102 3.59 -7.85 -2.35
C SER A 102 3.24 -7.59 -0.89
N LEU A 103 2.38 -6.60 -0.63
CA LEU A 103 1.91 -6.31 0.73
C LEU A 103 1.11 -7.49 1.29
N ARG A 104 0.26 -8.09 0.48
CA ARG A 104 -0.52 -9.25 0.88
C ARG A 104 0.39 -10.42 1.23
N ASN A 105 1.41 -10.65 0.42
CA ASN A 105 2.40 -11.70 0.69
C ASN A 105 3.22 -11.40 1.94
N ALA A 106 3.56 -10.13 2.16
CA ALA A 106 4.26 -9.71 3.38
C ALA A 106 3.42 -10.02 4.63
N CYS A 107 2.12 -9.77 4.57
CA CYS A 107 1.23 -10.10 5.69
C CYS A 107 1.16 -11.60 5.95
N VAL A 108 1.25 -12.43 4.92
CA VAL A 108 1.32 -13.89 5.10
C VAL A 108 2.64 -14.30 5.75
N ALA A 109 3.74 -13.71 5.30
CA ALA A 109 5.08 -14.09 5.75
C ALA A 109 5.46 -13.53 7.11
N PHE A 110 5.11 -12.27 7.36
CA PHE A 110 5.55 -11.52 8.56
C PHE A 110 4.42 -11.25 9.56
N GLY A 111 3.20 -11.63 9.21
CA GLY A 111 2.02 -11.24 9.98
C GLY A 111 1.48 -9.89 9.50
N MET A 112 0.31 -9.54 9.99
CA MET A 112 -0.35 -8.28 9.63
C MET A 112 0.41 -7.09 10.22
N ALA A 113 0.51 -6.01 9.46
CA ALA A 113 1.09 -4.76 9.99
C ALA A 113 0.20 -4.22 11.13
N PRO A 114 0.71 -3.41 12.06
CA PRO A 114 2.02 -2.77 11.99
C PRO A 114 3.19 -3.72 12.23
N TRP A 115 4.30 -3.41 11.57
CA TRP A 115 5.55 -4.16 11.73
C TRP A 115 6.52 -3.30 12.56
N PRO A 116 6.65 -3.58 13.87
CA PRO A 116 7.42 -2.71 14.76
C PRO A 116 8.87 -2.53 14.28
N GLY A 117 9.30 -1.27 14.20
CA GLY A 117 10.62 -0.94 13.66
C GLY A 117 10.72 -0.96 12.16
N GLY A 118 9.69 -1.48 11.50
CA GLY A 118 9.62 -1.54 10.04
C GLY A 118 10.31 -2.72 9.41
N ILE A 119 9.91 -3.02 8.18
CA ILE A 119 10.55 -4.00 7.32
C ILE A 119 11.19 -3.25 6.16
N THR A 120 12.42 -3.59 5.82
CA THR A 120 13.10 -2.97 4.69
C THR A 120 12.66 -3.66 3.40
N PHE A 121 12.08 -2.88 2.50
CA PHE A 121 11.70 -3.32 1.16
C PHE A 121 12.52 -2.59 0.11
N ILE A 122 12.65 -3.21 -1.05
CA ILE A 122 13.30 -2.61 -2.21
C ILE A 122 12.30 -2.66 -3.37
N PRO A 123 11.74 -1.50 -3.78
CA PRO A 123 10.85 -1.48 -4.94
C PRO A 123 11.60 -1.90 -6.19
N LYS A 124 10.97 -2.75 -6.99
CA LYS A 124 11.56 -3.24 -8.25
C LYS A 124 10.50 -3.39 -9.32
N TYR A 125 10.90 -3.24 -10.56
CA TYR A 125 10.05 -3.61 -11.68
C TYR A 125 10.29 -5.06 -12.06
N VAL A 126 9.21 -5.79 -12.29
CA VAL A 126 9.26 -7.12 -12.87
C VAL A 126 8.54 -7.09 -14.21
N LYS A 127 9.04 -7.85 -15.17
CA LYS A 127 8.45 -7.91 -16.50
C LYS A 127 7.20 -8.76 -16.47
N VAL A 128 6.08 -8.20 -16.96
CA VAL A 128 4.81 -8.91 -17.06
C VAL A 128 4.27 -8.66 -18.47
N GLY A 129 4.22 -9.71 -19.29
CA GLY A 129 3.78 -9.57 -20.66
C GLY A 129 4.61 -8.54 -21.41
N ARG A 130 3.97 -7.48 -21.90
CA ARG A 130 4.62 -6.40 -22.65
C ARG A 130 5.09 -5.24 -21.80
N GLY A 131 4.73 -5.23 -20.52
CA GLY A 131 5.04 -4.12 -19.64
C GLY A 131 5.82 -4.52 -18.42
N ASN A 132 6.04 -3.55 -17.55
CA ASN A 132 6.68 -3.74 -16.27
C ASN A 132 5.68 -3.49 -15.15
N MET A 133 5.77 -4.26 -14.08
CA MET A 133 4.91 -4.09 -12.92
C MET A 133 5.79 -3.79 -11.71
N LEU A 134 5.45 -2.73 -11.00
CA LEU A 134 6.15 -2.36 -9.77
C LEU A 134 5.79 -3.34 -8.66
N THR A 135 6.79 -3.87 -8.00
CA THR A 135 6.63 -4.79 -6.86
C THR A 135 7.56 -4.40 -5.73
N LEU A 136 7.47 -5.12 -4.62
CA LEU A 136 8.37 -4.94 -3.48
C LEU A 136 9.18 -6.22 -3.28
N ASP A 137 10.49 -6.04 -3.13
CA ASP A 137 11.39 -7.11 -2.74
C ASP A 137 11.88 -6.86 -1.32
N THR A 138 12.48 -7.84 -0.67
CA THR A 138 13.13 -7.67 0.63
C THR A 138 14.63 -7.84 0.48
N GLU A 139 15.35 -7.40 1.50
CA GLU A 139 16.80 -7.66 1.56
C GLU A 139 17.08 -9.14 1.73
#